data_260540cc539ef6affa9639675879eee5
#
_entry.id   260540cc539ef6affa9639675879eee5
#
_cell.length_a   1.000
_cell.length_b   1.000
_cell.length_c   1.000
_cell.angle_alpha   90.00
_cell.angle_beta   90.00
_cell.angle_gamma   90.00
#
_symmetry.space_group_name_H-M   'P 1'
#
loop_
_entity.id
_entity.type
_entity.pdbx_description
1 polymer ?
#
loop_
_entity_poly.entity_id
_entity_poly.type
_entity_poly.pdbx_seq_one_letter_code
_entity_poly.pdbx_strand_id
1 'polypeptide(L)'
;MLPRALGAFSYTHSALHPNMTVGRYCSIARGLTYFAEAHPLDWATSSPVTFDAINGPLRFVAAYVADQGREPYQPFSFDEKPRPITVGNDVWIGADALIAGGVTIGDGAVIGARSTVTRDVPPYAIVVGSPAKVVRMRFSETVVERLLELRWWRYGPDVIQRLDPRDIERFLDAAEGLEDEPMNLRPLTFPELEAASRTAAQANSAG
;
A
#
# COMPACT_ATOMS: atom_id res chain seq x y z
N MET A 1 8.29 -11.39 5.36
CA MET A 1 8.25 -10.18 6.22
C MET A 1 6.85 -9.60 6.11
N LEU A 2 6.22 -9.27 7.22
CA LEU A 2 4.81 -8.81 7.22
C LEU A 2 4.76 -7.29 7.03
N PRO A 3 3.70 -6.73 6.40
CA PRO A 3 3.53 -5.29 6.28
C PRO A 3 3.48 -4.65 7.66
N ARG A 4 3.83 -3.37 7.77
CA ARG A 4 3.77 -2.64 9.04
C ARG A 4 2.36 -2.60 9.61
N ALA A 5 1.35 -2.45 8.77
CA ALA A 5 -0.04 -2.53 9.15
C ALA A 5 -0.94 -2.85 7.95
N LEU A 6 -1.95 -3.67 8.18
CA LEU A 6 -3.12 -3.85 7.31
C LEU A 6 -4.35 -3.49 8.14
N GLY A 7 -5.07 -2.46 7.73
CA GLY A 7 -6.24 -1.96 8.44
C GLY A 7 -7.40 -2.94 8.40
N ALA A 8 -8.33 -2.80 9.37
CA ALA A 8 -9.48 -3.67 9.49
C ALA A 8 -10.36 -3.65 8.22
N PHE A 9 -10.98 -4.78 7.92
CA PHE A 9 -11.85 -5.02 6.75
C PHE A 9 -11.14 -4.85 5.40
N SER A 10 -9.80 -4.80 5.40
CA SER A 10 -8.99 -4.84 4.19
C SER A 10 -8.58 -6.26 3.87
N TYR A 11 -8.47 -6.57 2.58
CA TYR A 11 -7.91 -7.84 2.12
C TYR A 11 -6.89 -7.63 1.00
N THR A 12 -6.01 -8.61 0.85
CA THR A 12 -5.01 -8.63 -0.20
C THR A 12 -4.80 -10.04 -0.74
N HIS A 13 -4.68 -10.13 -2.07
CA HIS A 13 -4.24 -11.32 -2.78
C HIS A 13 -2.75 -11.24 -3.19
N SER A 14 -2.02 -10.29 -2.64
CA SER A 14 -0.60 -10.05 -2.91
C SER A 14 0.21 -10.03 -1.61
N ALA A 15 1.47 -10.40 -1.69
CA ALA A 15 2.41 -10.10 -0.61
C ALA A 15 2.61 -8.59 -0.52
N LEU A 16 2.50 -8.02 0.68
CA LEU A 16 2.71 -6.61 0.91
C LEU A 16 4.16 -6.34 1.34
N HIS A 17 4.69 -5.20 0.91
CA HIS A 17 6.02 -4.78 1.32
C HIS A 17 6.10 -4.45 2.81
N PRO A 18 7.20 -4.78 3.51
CA PRO A 18 7.36 -4.47 4.94
C PRO A 18 7.21 -3.00 5.30
N ASN A 19 7.58 -2.11 4.37
CA ASN A 19 7.47 -0.66 4.55
C ASN A 19 6.13 -0.10 4.02
N MET A 20 5.15 -0.97 3.73
CA MET A 20 3.82 -0.57 3.29
C MET A 20 2.86 -0.53 4.47
N THR A 21 2.10 0.55 4.58
CA THR A 21 0.97 0.68 5.50
C THR A 21 -0.30 0.78 4.68
N VAL A 22 -1.32 0.02 5.04
CA VAL A 22 -2.61 -0.03 4.35
C VAL A 22 -3.71 0.32 5.35
N GLY A 23 -4.58 1.23 4.98
CA GLY A 23 -5.75 1.65 5.75
C GLY A 23 -6.84 0.58 5.80
N ARG A 24 -8.02 0.97 6.26
CA ARG A 24 -9.22 0.12 6.41
C ARG A 24 -10.01 0.01 5.12
N TYR A 25 -10.80 -1.06 4.97
CA TYR A 25 -11.72 -1.28 3.83
C TYR A 25 -11.06 -1.34 2.46
N CYS A 26 -9.75 -1.62 2.41
CA CYS A 26 -9.01 -1.71 1.15
C CYS A 26 -9.17 -3.07 0.48
N SER A 27 -9.18 -3.04 -0.85
CA SER A 27 -9.24 -4.22 -1.72
C SER A 27 -8.01 -4.25 -2.61
N ILE A 28 -7.12 -5.23 -2.41
CA ILE A 28 -5.86 -5.34 -3.15
C ILE A 28 -5.85 -6.65 -3.93
N ALA A 29 -5.85 -6.54 -5.25
CA ALA A 29 -5.82 -7.68 -6.15
C ALA A 29 -4.44 -8.36 -6.18
N ARG A 30 -4.37 -9.49 -6.88
CA ARG A 30 -3.11 -10.24 -7.09
C ARG A 30 -2.10 -9.45 -7.93
N GLY A 31 -0.81 -9.76 -7.76
CA GLY A 31 0.26 -9.26 -8.62
C GLY A 31 0.71 -7.84 -8.30
N LEU A 32 0.29 -7.28 -7.14
CA LEU A 32 0.85 -6.01 -6.69
C LEU A 32 2.37 -6.16 -6.50
N THR A 33 3.12 -5.31 -7.19
CA THR A 33 4.57 -5.19 -7.06
C THR A 33 4.96 -3.77 -6.64
N TYR A 34 6.19 -3.63 -6.19
CA TYR A 34 6.72 -2.33 -5.76
C TYR A 34 8.19 -2.24 -6.15
N PHE A 35 8.68 -1.04 -6.32
CA PHE A 35 10.09 -0.76 -6.43
C PHE A 35 10.45 0.38 -5.48
N ALA A 36 11.40 0.12 -4.61
CA ALA A 36 11.88 1.08 -3.63
C ALA A 36 13.40 1.27 -3.72
N GLU A 37 14.07 0.36 -4.40
CA GLU A 37 15.51 0.39 -4.62
C GLU A 37 15.89 1.49 -5.61
N ALA A 38 16.98 2.16 -5.33
CA ALA A 38 17.52 3.21 -6.18
C ALA A 38 19.00 2.98 -6.44
N HIS A 39 19.48 3.52 -7.54
CA HIS A 39 20.89 3.58 -7.91
C HIS A 39 21.32 5.05 -7.97
N PRO A 40 22.58 5.37 -7.69
CA PRO A 40 23.08 6.73 -7.85
C PRO A 40 23.00 7.15 -9.32
N LEU A 41 22.22 8.22 -9.60
CA LEU A 41 22.01 8.71 -10.97
C LEU A 41 23.00 9.83 -11.34
N ASP A 42 23.69 10.38 -10.37
CA ASP A 42 24.67 11.46 -10.47
C ASP A 42 26.13 10.98 -10.38
N TRP A 43 26.35 9.66 -10.23
CA TRP A 43 27.69 9.07 -10.28
C TRP A 43 28.08 8.73 -11.72
N ALA A 44 29.39 8.55 -11.96
CA ALA A 44 29.89 8.10 -13.26
C ALA A 44 29.38 6.73 -13.70
N THR A 45 28.92 5.93 -12.76
CA THR A 45 28.25 4.65 -13.00
C THR A 45 27.16 4.40 -11.98
N SER A 46 26.04 3.87 -12.40
CA SER A 46 24.94 3.41 -11.55
C SER A 46 25.12 1.95 -11.10
N SER A 47 26.25 1.32 -11.41
CA SER A 47 26.48 -0.09 -11.08
C SER A 47 26.63 -0.31 -9.58
N PRO A 48 25.92 -1.30 -8.99
CA PRO A 48 26.09 -1.66 -7.59
C PRO A 48 27.49 -2.19 -7.26
N VAL A 49 28.34 -2.45 -8.25
CA VAL A 49 29.75 -2.75 -8.04
C VAL A 49 30.45 -1.66 -7.21
N THR A 50 29.97 -0.43 -7.25
CA THR A 50 30.57 0.69 -6.55
C THR A 50 30.05 0.91 -5.13
N PHE A 51 28.88 0.39 -4.76
CA PHE A 51 28.27 0.67 -3.45
C PHE A 51 27.70 -0.56 -2.72
N ASP A 52 27.40 -1.67 -3.42
CA ASP A 52 26.83 -2.89 -2.80
C ASP A 52 27.59 -4.18 -3.17
N ALA A 53 28.90 -4.08 -3.39
CA ALA A 53 29.71 -5.20 -3.81
C ALA A 53 30.09 -6.21 -2.71
N ILE A 54 29.80 -5.89 -1.43
CA ILE A 54 30.17 -6.79 -0.31
C ILE A 54 28.99 -7.68 0.09
N ASN A 55 27.80 -7.11 0.26
CA ASN A 55 26.64 -7.80 0.84
C ASN A 55 25.59 -8.19 -0.22
N GLY A 56 25.65 -7.60 -1.39
CA GLY A 56 24.71 -7.80 -2.48
C GLY A 56 25.04 -8.95 -3.44
N PRO A 57 24.34 -9.00 -4.58
CA PRO A 57 24.57 -10.00 -5.62
C PRO A 57 25.99 -10.01 -6.17
N LEU A 58 26.70 -8.88 -6.04
CA LEU A 58 28.06 -8.69 -6.57
C LEU A 58 29.18 -8.95 -5.54
N ARG A 59 28.89 -9.69 -4.46
CA ARG A 59 29.89 -10.05 -3.43
C ARG A 59 31.18 -10.71 -3.96
N PHE A 60 31.14 -11.26 -5.18
CA PHE A 60 32.31 -11.82 -5.83
C PHE A 60 33.35 -10.76 -6.24
N VAL A 61 32.99 -9.48 -6.28
CA VAL A 61 33.91 -8.38 -6.64
C VAL A 61 35.09 -8.30 -5.67
N ALA A 62 34.84 -8.47 -4.38
CA ALA A 62 35.94 -8.50 -3.40
C ALA A 62 36.92 -9.64 -3.65
N ALA A 63 36.41 -10.84 -3.99
CA ALA A 63 37.23 -11.99 -4.33
C ALA A 63 38.04 -11.74 -5.62
N TYR A 64 37.41 -11.16 -6.64
CA TYR A 64 38.10 -10.79 -7.87
C TYR A 64 39.25 -9.80 -7.62
N VAL A 65 39.02 -8.77 -6.83
CA VAL A 65 40.05 -7.76 -6.50
C VAL A 65 41.20 -8.38 -5.73
N ALA A 66 40.90 -9.28 -4.79
CA ALA A 66 41.93 -10.01 -4.01
C ALA A 66 42.78 -10.94 -4.92
N ASP A 67 42.16 -11.65 -5.88
CA ASP A 67 42.84 -12.52 -6.86
C ASP A 67 43.82 -11.74 -7.74
N GLN A 68 43.53 -10.44 -7.97
CA GLN A 68 44.42 -9.54 -8.70
C GLN A 68 45.60 -9.01 -7.86
N GLY A 69 45.74 -9.44 -6.59
CA GLY A 69 46.78 -8.98 -5.68
C GLY A 69 46.70 -7.49 -5.32
N ARG A 70 45.47 -6.90 -5.37
CA ARG A 70 45.21 -5.49 -5.09
C ARG A 70 44.76 -5.31 -3.66
N GLU A 71 44.79 -4.04 -3.17
CA GLU A 71 44.20 -3.66 -1.89
C GLU A 71 42.73 -4.08 -1.78
N PRO A 72 42.24 -4.43 -0.59
CA PRO A 72 40.87 -4.84 -0.36
C PRO A 72 39.87 -3.85 -0.94
N TYR A 73 38.89 -4.34 -1.67
CA TYR A 73 37.85 -3.53 -2.27
C TYR A 73 36.98 -2.84 -1.18
N GLN A 74 36.82 -1.54 -1.28
CA GLN A 74 36.01 -0.74 -0.40
C GLN A 74 34.90 -0.06 -1.21
N PRO A 75 33.61 -0.46 -1.06
CA PRO A 75 32.51 0.22 -1.73
C PRO A 75 32.31 1.62 -1.15
N PHE A 76 31.83 2.51 -1.99
CA PHE A 76 31.41 3.84 -1.56
C PHE A 76 30.09 3.75 -0.80
N SER A 77 29.85 4.66 0.12
CA SER A 77 28.56 4.76 0.81
C SER A 77 27.51 5.34 -0.15
N PHE A 78 26.42 4.59 -0.31
CA PHE A 78 25.22 5.07 -0.98
C PHE A 78 24.07 4.95 0.01
N ASP A 79 23.56 6.09 0.48
CA ASP A 79 22.50 6.13 1.49
C ASP A 79 21.15 5.97 0.81
N GLU A 80 20.70 4.74 0.65
CA GLU A 80 19.39 4.42 0.19
C GLU A 80 18.37 4.56 1.32
N LYS A 81 17.69 5.71 1.35
CA LYS A 81 16.66 5.94 2.38
C LYS A 81 15.44 5.06 2.15
N PRO A 82 14.94 4.40 3.21
CA PRO A 82 13.67 3.70 3.13
C PRO A 82 12.57 4.62 2.59
N ARG A 83 11.85 4.15 1.59
CA ARG A 83 10.77 4.90 0.93
C ARG A 83 9.43 4.22 1.24
N PRO A 84 8.78 4.53 2.39
CA PRO A 84 7.55 3.88 2.79
C PRO A 84 6.43 4.19 1.79
N ILE A 85 5.56 3.20 1.57
CA ILE A 85 4.34 3.34 0.78
C ILE A 85 3.19 3.44 1.76
N THR A 86 2.38 4.49 1.60
CA THR A 86 1.18 4.69 2.43
C THR A 86 -0.06 4.54 1.55
N VAL A 87 -0.93 3.62 1.92
CA VAL A 87 -2.23 3.42 1.29
C VAL A 87 -3.30 3.83 2.29
N GLY A 88 -4.14 4.77 1.92
CA GLY A 88 -5.26 5.27 2.71
C GLY A 88 -6.35 4.22 2.93
N ASN A 89 -7.54 4.66 3.27
CA ASN A 89 -8.69 3.83 3.51
C ASN A 89 -9.58 3.72 2.26
N ASP A 90 -10.38 2.68 2.13
CA ASP A 90 -11.28 2.45 0.98
C ASP A 90 -10.56 2.47 -0.37
N VAL A 91 -9.30 2.06 -0.42
CA VAL A 91 -8.51 2.04 -1.65
C VAL A 91 -8.71 0.72 -2.38
N TRP A 92 -8.95 0.80 -3.68
CA TRP A 92 -8.95 -0.36 -4.56
C TRP A 92 -7.71 -0.37 -5.46
N ILE A 93 -6.89 -1.42 -5.34
CA ILE A 93 -5.72 -1.64 -6.19
C ILE A 93 -5.99 -2.81 -7.12
N GLY A 94 -6.04 -2.52 -8.41
CA GLY A 94 -6.23 -3.50 -9.48
C GLY A 94 -5.06 -4.45 -9.66
N ALA A 95 -5.30 -5.55 -10.37
CA ALA A 95 -4.31 -6.61 -10.58
C ALA A 95 -3.04 -6.10 -11.30
N ASP A 96 -1.89 -6.66 -10.92
CA ASP A 96 -0.59 -6.40 -11.55
C ASP A 96 -0.18 -4.91 -11.52
N ALA A 97 -0.65 -4.15 -10.53
CA ALA A 97 -0.21 -2.78 -10.34
C ALA A 97 1.23 -2.73 -9.80
N LEU A 98 1.98 -1.70 -10.21
CA LEU A 98 3.34 -1.43 -9.75
C LEU A 98 3.37 -0.07 -9.03
N ILE A 99 3.87 -0.02 -7.79
CA ILE A 99 3.91 1.21 -6.98
C ILE A 99 5.36 1.55 -6.62
N ALA A 100 5.74 2.80 -6.89
CA ALA A 100 7.04 3.32 -6.49
C ALA A 100 7.11 3.53 -4.97
N GLY A 101 8.27 3.30 -4.40
CA GLY A 101 8.55 3.65 -3.02
C GLY A 101 8.38 5.15 -2.75
N GLY A 102 7.85 5.49 -1.57
CA GLY A 102 7.59 6.87 -1.15
C GLY A 102 6.24 7.43 -1.58
N VAL A 103 5.42 6.65 -2.32
CA VAL A 103 4.11 7.09 -2.79
C VAL A 103 3.07 7.01 -1.68
N THR A 104 2.23 8.04 -1.61
CA THR A 104 1.00 8.06 -0.82
C THR A 104 -0.22 7.92 -1.75
N ILE A 105 -1.07 6.94 -1.46
CA ILE A 105 -2.35 6.74 -2.15
C ILE A 105 -3.45 7.21 -1.21
N GLY A 106 -4.18 8.25 -1.60
CA GLY A 106 -5.22 8.87 -0.78
C GLY A 106 -6.44 7.98 -0.57
N ASP A 107 -7.22 8.31 0.46
CA ASP A 107 -8.46 7.60 0.81
C ASP A 107 -9.41 7.51 -0.39
N GLY A 108 -10.05 6.37 -0.56
CA GLY A 108 -11.03 6.16 -1.63
C GLY A 108 -10.46 6.09 -3.05
N ALA A 109 -9.14 6.15 -3.23
CA ALA A 109 -8.52 6.09 -4.55
C ALA A 109 -8.67 4.72 -5.21
N VAL A 110 -8.64 4.72 -6.53
CA VAL A 110 -8.67 3.51 -7.36
C VAL A 110 -7.45 3.48 -8.27
N ILE A 111 -6.67 2.42 -8.15
CA ILE A 111 -5.54 2.14 -9.03
C ILE A 111 -5.98 1.10 -10.05
N GLY A 112 -6.04 1.46 -11.32
CA GLY A 112 -6.39 0.52 -12.39
C GLY A 112 -5.39 -0.61 -12.51
N ALA A 113 -5.83 -1.74 -13.03
CA ALA A 113 -4.96 -2.89 -13.26
C ALA A 113 -3.78 -2.53 -14.18
N ARG A 114 -2.61 -3.10 -13.91
CA ARG A 114 -1.36 -2.87 -14.66
C ARG A 114 -0.89 -1.41 -14.71
N SER A 115 -1.30 -0.61 -13.75
CA SER A 115 -0.85 0.78 -13.65
C SER A 115 0.49 0.87 -12.93
N THR A 116 1.34 1.81 -13.36
CA THR A 116 2.63 2.12 -12.71
C THR A 116 2.50 3.44 -11.97
N VAL A 117 2.31 3.40 -10.66
CA VAL A 117 2.13 4.58 -9.81
C VAL A 117 3.48 5.09 -9.34
N THR A 118 3.89 6.26 -9.85
CA THR A 118 5.19 6.88 -9.57
C THR A 118 5.10 8.18 -8.77
N ARG A 119 3.88 8.64 -8.46
CA ARG A 119 3.60 9.86 -7.70
C ARG A 119 2.39 9.65 -6.81
N ASP A 120 2.22 10.51 -5.83
CA ASP A 120 1.06 10.49 -4.95
C ASP A 120 -0.25 10.54 -5.74
N VAL A 121 -1.23 9.81 -5.22
CA VAL A 121 -2.57 9.71 -5.80
C VAL A 121 -3.54 10.46 -4.90
N PRO A 122 -4.26 11.47 -5.42
CA PRO A 122 -5.22 12.21 -4.63
C PRO A 122 -6.35 11.31 -4.09
N PRO A 123 -6.96 11.68 -2.95
CA PRO A 123 -8.14 11.00 -2.45
C PRO A 123 -9.25 10.91 -3.51
N TYR A 124 -9.93 9.77 -3.58
CA TYR A 124 -11.02 9.48 -4.52
C TYR A 124 -10.67 9.66 -6.01
N ALA A 125 -9.40 9.75 -6.37
CA ALA A 125 -8.96 9.74 -7.76
C ALA A 125 -8.94 8.32 -8.32
N ILE A 126 -9.30 8.19 -9.60
CA ILE A 126 -9.10 6.97 -10.39
C ILE A 126 -7.90 7.20 -11.30
N VAL A 127 -6.86 6.40 -11.12
CA VAL A 127 -5.63 6.49 -11.91
C VAL A 127 -5.39 5.22 -12.72
N VAL A 128 -4.91 5.39 -13.95
CA VAL A 128 -4.56 4.28 -14.86
C VAL A 128 -3.33 4.61 -15.68
N GLY A 129 -2.66 3.59 -16.19
CA GLY A 129 -1.57 3.71 -17.16
C GLY A 129 -0.17 3.61 -16.56
N SER A 130 0.84 3.74 -17.42
CA SER A 130 2.26 3.68 -17.07
C SER A 130 3.01 4.81 -17.79
N PRO A 131 3.41 5.88 -17.08
CA PRO A 131 3.08 6.17 -15.68
C PRO A 131 1.58 6.45 -15.47
N ALA A 132 1.06 6.11 -14.28
CA ALA A 132 -0.34 6.31 -13.94
C ALA A 132 -0.71 7.80 -13.90
N LYS A 133 -1.87 8.12 -14.47
CA LYS A 133 -2.44 9.48 -14.48
C LYS A 133 -3.88 9.44 -14.00
N VAL A 134 -4.31 10.51 -13.35
CA VAL A 134 -5.72 10.69 -12.99
C VAL A 134 -6.56 10.78 -14.26
N VAL A 135 -7.51 9.86 -14.41
CA VAL A 135 -8.47 9.88 -15.52
C VAL A 135 -9.76 10.57 -15.13
N ARG A 136 -10.17 10.44 -13.87
CA ARG A 136 -11.30 11.16 -13.29
C ARG A 136 -11.31 11.02 -11.76
N MET A 137 -12.09 11.85 -11.11
CA MET A 137 -12.47 11.64 -9.71
C MET A 137 -13.67 10.69 -9.63
N ARG A 138 -13.83 9.99 -8.50
CA ARG A 138 -15.02 9.14 -8.23
C ARG A 138 -16.26 10.00 -8.08
N PHE A 139 -16.13 11.15 -7.43
CA PHE A 139 -17.19 12.07 -7.04
C PHE A 139 -16.81 13.52 -7.31
N SER A 140 -17.76 14.44 -7.14
CA SER A 140 -17.51 15.88 -7.13
C SER A 140 -16.62 16.29 -5.95
N GLU A 141 -15.98 17.45 -6.05
CA GLU A 141 -15.12 17.99 -5.00
C GLU A 141 -15.85 18.09 -3.65
N THR A 142 -17.06 18.64 -3.66
CA THR A 142 -17.91 18.77 -2.46
C THR A 142 -18.19 17.41 -1.79
N VAL A 143 -18.50 16.38 -2.57
CA VAL A 143 -18.74 15.03 -2.05
C VAL A 143 -17.45 14.43 -1.48
N VAL A 144 -16.32 14.65 -2.13
CA VAL A 144 -15.00 14.19 -1.63
C VAL A 144 -14.66 14.85 -0.30
N GLU A 145 -14.87 16.16 -0.17
CA GLU A 145 -14.66 16.90 1.07
C GLU A 145 -15.52 16.33 2.22
N ARG A 146 -16.83 16.15 2.01
CA ARG A 146 -17.74 15.55 2.99
C ARG A 146 -17.29 14.15 3.40
N LEU A 147 -16.88 13.29 2.44
CA LEU A 147 -16.39 11.95 2.72
C LEU A 147 -15.11 11.93 3.55
N LEU A 148 -14.19 12.86 3.28
CA LEU A 148 -12.93 13.00 4.02
C LEU A 148 -13.14 13.55 5.43
N GLU A 149 -14.11 14.44 5.63
CA GLU A 149 -14.50 14.96 6.93
C GLU A 149 -15.19 13.88 7.77
N LEU A 150 -16.17 13.20 7.20
CA LEU A 150 -16.93 12.12 7.83
C LEU A 150 -16.05 10.94 8.25
N ARG A 151 -15.07 10.56 7.43
CA ARG A 151 -14.19 9.40 7.65
C ARG A 151 -14.99 8.14 7.96
N TRP A 152 -15.96 7.81 7.13
CA TRP A 152 -16.90 6.72 7.34
C TRP A 152 -16.23 5.35 7.64
N TRP A 153 -15.01 5.12 7.17
CA TRP A 153 -14.22 3.91 7.44
C TRP A 153 -13.84 3.72 8.92
N ARG A 154 -14.16 4.68 9.79
CA ARG A 154 -14.01 4.55 11.25
C ARG A 154 -15.14 3.75 11.88
N TYR A 155 -16.25 3.53 11.18
CA TYR A 155 -17.40 2.77 11.64
C TYR A 155 -17.35 1.30 11.19
N GLY A 156 -18.16 0.42 11.82
CA GLY A 156 -18.27 -1.00 11.51
C GLY A 156 -19.10 -1.30 10.27
N PRO A 157 -18.97 -2.50 9.68
CA PRO A 157 -19.80 -2.91 8.55
C PRO A 157 -21.31 -2.89 8.84
N ASP A 158 -21.69 -3.14 10.07
CA ASP A 158 -23.08 -3.07 10.56
C ASP A 158 -23.66 -1.65 10.49
N VAL A 159 -22.85 -0.64 10.81
CA VAL A 159 -23.22 0.77 10.65
C VAL A 159 -23.32 1.12 9.17
N ILE A 160 -22.30 0.78 8.39
CA ILE A 160 -22.24 1.08 6.95
C ILE A 160 -23.42 0.44 6.19
N GLN A 161 -23.83 -0.78 6.56
CA GLN A 161 -24.97 -1.44 5.95
C GLN A 161 -26.29 -0.67 6.13
N ARG A 162 -26.46 0.04 7.26
CA ARG A 162 -27.65 0.87 7.55
C ARG A 162 -27.72 2.14 6.70
N LEU A 163 -26.57 2.62 6.19
CA LEU A 163 -26.43 3.90 5.49
C LEU A 163 -26.71 3.83 3.98
N ASP A 164 -26.96 2.65 3.42
CA ASP A 164 -27.16 2.41 1.99
C ASP A 164 -26.11 3.09 1.08
N PRO A 165 -24.92 2.49 0.93
CA PRO A 165 -23.79 3.11 0.19
C PRO A 165 -24.02 3.22 -1.33
N ARG A 166 -25.18 2.80 -1.85
CA ARG A 166 -25.54 2.87 -3.28
C ARG A 166 -25.97 4.26 -3.72
N ASP A 167 -26.43 5.09 -2.77
CA ASP A 167 -26.82 6.49 -2.99
C ASP A 167 -25.91 7.39 -2.15
N ILE A 168 -24.97 8.06 -2.80
CA ILE A 168 -23.93 8.82 -2.11
C ILE A 168 -24.48 9.99 -1.29
N GLU A 169 -25.48 10.70 -1.80
CA GLU A 169 -26.05 11.85 -1.08
C GLU A 169 -26.81 11.38 0.18
N ARG A 170 -27.65 10.36 0.02
CA ARG A 170 -28.35 9.75 1.17
C ARG A 170 -27.39 9.15 2.18
N PHE A 171 -26.32 8.53 1.68
CA PHE A 171 -25.27 7.98 2.55
C PHE A 171 -24.64 9.07 3.42
N LEU A 172 -24.25 10.20 2.81
CA LEU A 172 -23.62 11.32 3.50
C LEU A 172 -24.60 11.96 4.51
N ASP A 173 -25.82 12.26 4.09
CA ASP A 173 -26.83 12.88 4.95
C ASP A 173 -27.15 12.00 6.18
N ALA A 174 -27.28 10.68 5.97
CA ALA A 174 -27.53 9.75 7.08
C ALA A 174 -26.29 9.57 7.98
N ALA A 175 -25.08 9.61 7.41
CA ALA A 175 -23.86 9.40 8.15
C ALA A 175 -23.43 10.61 8.98
N GLU A 176 -23.73 11.82 8.54
CA GLU A 176 -23.50 13.04 9.29
C GLU A 176 -24.36 13.13 10.57
N GLY A 177 -25.50 12.45 10.57
CA GLY A 177 -26.38 12.34 11.73
C GLY A 177 -26.13 11.13 12.64
N LEU A 178 -25.03 10.37 12.42
CA LEU A 178 -24.74 9.20 13.24
C LEU A 178 -24.33 9.58 14.65
N GLU A 179 -25.00 8.96 15.63
CA GLU A 179 -24.64 8.99 17.04
C GLU A 179 -23.74 7.80 17.43
N ASP A 180 -23.47 6.90 16.48
CA ASP A 180 -22.65 5.70 16.71
C ASP A 180 -21.20 6.07 17.03
N GLU A 181 -20.63 5.44 18.05
CA GLU A 181 -19.23 5.61 18.39
C GLU A 181 -18.32 4.93 17.33
N PRO A 182 -17.22 5.58 16.95
CA PRO A 182 -16.22 4.95 16.09
C PRO A 182 -15.68 3.67 16.71
N MET A 183 -15.45 2.66 15.88
CA MET A 183 -14.89 1.40 16.35
C MET A 183 -13.50 1.60 16.97
N ASN A 184 -13.32 1.09 18.17
CA ASN A 184 -12.01 0.98 18.81
C ASN A 184 -11.29 -0.28 18.28
N LEU A 185 -10.82 -0.23 17.01
CA LEU A 185 -10.12 -1.34 16.40
C LEU A 185 -8.61 -1.14 16.48
N ARG A 186 -7.93 -2.12 17.03
CA ARG A 186 -6.48 -2.25 16.93
C ARG A 186 -6.11 -3.06 15.67
N PRO A 187 -4.93 -2.86 15.09
CA PRO A 187 -4.41 -3.77 14.07
C PRO A 187 -4.30 -5.19 14.65
N LEU A 188 -4.77 -6.19 13.90
CA LEU A 188 -4.54 -7.59 14.26
C LEU A 188 -3.15 -8.01 13.79
N THR A 189 -2.46 -8.79 14.62
CA THR A 189 -1.25 -9.48 14.21
C THR A 189 -1.61 -10.68 13.32
N PHE A 190 -0.66 -11.13 12.52
CA PHE A 190 -0.91 -12.27 11.62
C PHE A 190 -1.34 -13.56 12.34
N PRO A 191 -0.77 -13.94 13.50
CA PRO A 191 -1.27 -15.08 14.27
C PRO A 191 -2.73 -14.94 14.74
N GLU A 192 -3.14 -13.72 15.10
CA GLU A 192 -4.53 -13.44 15.50
C GLU A 192 -5.48 -13.56 14.31
N LEU A 193 -5.06 -13.11 13.10
CA LEU A 193 -5.84 -13.29 11.87
C LEU A 193 -6.00 -14.77 11.51
N GLU A 194 -4.93 -15.57 11.61
CA GLU A 194 -5.02 -17.01 11.36
C GLU A 194 -5.94 -17.72 12.37
N ALA A 195 -5.85 -17.35 13.64
CA ALA A 195 -6.71 -17.93 14.69
C ALA A 195 -8.19 -17.58 14.41
N ALA A 196 -8.49 -16.32 14.10
CA ALA A 196 -9.85 -15.86 13.76
C ALA A 196 -10.41 -16.58 12.52
N SER A 197 -9.60 -16.76 11.47
CA SER A 197 -9.99 -17.48 10.25
C SER A 197 -10.34 -18.94 10.53
N ARG A 198 -9.60 -19.64 11.38
CA ARG A 198 -9.88 -21.02 11.76
C ARG A 198 -11.20 -21.15 12.52
N THR A 199 -11.45 -20.21 13.45
CA THR A 199 -12.69 -20.17 14.23
C THR A 199 -13.91 -19.93 13.32
N ALA A 200 -13.80 -18.97 12.38
CA ALA A 200 -14.87 -18.69 11.41
C ALA A 200 -15.15 -19.87 10.48
N ALA A 201 -14.13 -20.58 10.00
CA ALA A 201 -14.28 -21.78 9.18
C ALA A 201 -14.98 -22.92 9.93
N GLN A 202 -14.69 -23.11 11.21
CA GLN A 202 -15.35 -24.11 12.06
C GLN A 202 -16.83 -23.77 12.31
N ALA A 203 -17.15 -22.50 12.54
CA ALA A 203 -18.53 -22.07 12.73
C ALA A 203 -19.39 -22.29 11.47
N ASN A 204 -18.86 -22.03 10.28
CA ASN A 204 -19.55 -22.25 9.01
C ASN A 204 -19.69 -23.74 8.62
N SER A 205 -18.88 -24.62 9.18
CA SER A 205 -18.98 -26.07 8.92
C SER A 205 -19.95 -26.80 9.88
N ALA A 206 -20.43 -26.11 10.91
CA ALA A 206 -21.33 -26.65 11.94
C ALA A 206 -22.80 -26.22 11.77
N GLY A 207 -23.13 -25.44 10.77
CA GLY A 207 -24.48 -24.99 10.38
C GLY A 207 -24.83 -25.47 8.98
#